data_21473047151ca6ab1f2e49b2005b5c79
#
_entry.id   21473047151ca6ab1f2e49b2005b5c79
#
_cell.length_a   1.000
_cell.length_b   1.000
_cell.length_c   1.000
_cell.angle_alpha   90.00
_cell.angle_beta   90.00
_cell.angle_gamma   90.00
#
_symmetry.space_group_name_H-M   'P 1'
#
loop_
_entity.id
_entity.type
_entity.pdbx_description
1 polymer ?
#
loop_
_entity_poly.entity_id
_entity_poly.type
_entity_poly.pdbx_seq_one_letter_code
_entity_poly.pdbx_strand_id
1 'polypeptide(L)'
;MHYNVFEGLTKIEQNGHTSPLLAQSWQTSADQRVWLFDLRRDVHFHDGRTFDAAVVRWCFERAQQANSGNKGQNALFANLAAIETPDTHTVVLHLHHPDPQLLFRLGESYAVLLHPKTAATASTLPIGTGPYRFERWQRGQNLHLERFAGYWGAAPTIKHASFHFLDATQLEQKDFADNSIDLFFNFASRLLEPLRTQGAYQVLIGPSSAKGLLAFNHRLPLFQDIRVRQALTHAIDREQFIH
;
A
#
# COMPACT_ATOMS: atom_id res chain seq x y z
N MET A 1 3.22 -6.28 -2.54
CA MET A 1 2.99 -7.07 -1.30
C MET A 1 1.73 -6.60 -0.57
N HIS A 2 1.48 -5.29 -0.47
CA HIS A 2 0.27 -4.72 0.11
C HIS A 2 -0.99 -5.22 -0.61
N TYR A 3 -2.01 -5.60 0.12
CA TYR A 3 -3.26 -6.28 -0.28
C TYR A 3 -3.10 -7.68 -0.90
N ASN A 4 -1.91 -8.11 -1.28
CA ASN A 4 -1.68 -9.45 -1.77
C ASN A 4 -1.19 -10.39 -0.65
N VAL A 5 -0.20 -9.94 0.12
CA VAL A 5 0.41 -10.70 1.21
C VAL A 5 0.05 -10.11 2.57
N PHE A 6 0.13 -8.78 2.69
CA PHE A 6 -0.16 -8.06 3.93
C PHE A 6 -1.46 -7.26 3.79
N GLU A 7 -2.23 -7.23 4.86
CA GLU A 7 -3.47 -6.48 4.98
C GLU A 7 -3.42 -5.52 6.17
N GLY A 8 -4.22 -4.45 6.08
CA GLY A 8 -4.48 -3.51 7.17
C GLY A 8 -5.88 -3.71 7.74
N LEU A 9 -6.31 -2.81 8.64
CA LEU A 9 -7.68 -2.84 9.16
C LEU A 9 -8.71 -2.48 8.09
N THR A 10 -8.36 -1.55 7.22
CA THR A 10 -9.22 -1.05 6.14
C THR A 10 -8.52 -1.22 4.78
N LYS A 11 -9.28 -1.08 3.70
CA LYS A 11 -8.80 -1.11 2.32
C LYS A 11 -9.17 0.20 1.62
N ILE A 12 -8.26 0.73 0.82
CA ILE A 12 -8.51 1.87 -0.06
C ILE A 12 -8.94 1.32 -1.43
N GLU A 13 -10.13 1.65 -1.85
CA GLU A 13 -10.68 1.26 -3.14
C GLU A 13 -10.18 2.21 -4.26
N GLN A 14 -10.32 1.78 -5.52
CA GLN A 14 -9.85 2.55 -6.67
C GLN A 14 -10.43 3.97 -6.76
N ASN A 15 -11.64 4.19 -6.25
CA ASN A 15 -12.30 5.50 -6.19
C ASN A 15 -11.88 6.35 -4.97
N GLY A 16 -10.92 5.87 -4.16
CA GLY A 16 -10.43 6.54 -2.96
C GLY A 16 -11.30 6.33 -1.71
N HIS A 17 -12.43 5.64 -1.81
CA HIS A 17 -13.22 5.26 -0.64
C HIS A 17 -12.51 4.17 0.17
N THR A 18 -12.80 4.13 1.46
CA THR A 18 -12.32 3.09 2.36
C THR A 18 -13.40 2.05 2.60
N SER A 19 -13.02 0.78 2.55
CA SER A 19 -13.89 -0.36 2.82
C SER A 19 -13.33 -1.24 3.95
N PRO A 20 -14.18 -2.06 4.58
CA PRO A 20 -13.75 -3.05 5.56
C PRO A 20 -12.73 -4.04 4.98
N LEU A 21 -11.67 -4.36 5.77
CA LEU A 21 -10.72 -5.41 5.44
C LEU A 21 -10.57 -6.35 6.65
N LEU A 22 -9.53 -6.25 7.46
CA LEU A 22 -9.42 -7.05 8.70
C LEU A 22 -10.32 -6.53 9.82
N ALA A 23 -10.68 -5.25 9.83
CA ALA A 23 -11.86 -4.78 10.56
C ALA A 23 -13.11 -4.97 9.70
N GLN A 24 -14.12 -5.67 10.22
CA GLN A 24 -15.39 -5.87 9.52
C GLN A 24 -16.34 -4.68 9.66
N SER A 25 -16.20 -3.92 10.77
CA SER A 25 -16.97 -2.69 11.03
C SER A 25 -16.23 -1.78 12.00
N TRP A 26 -16.70 -0.54 12.12
CA TRP A 26 -16.18 0.43 13.09
C TRP A 26 -17.24 1.43 13.51
N GLN A 27 -17.02 2.03 14.68
CA GLN A 27 -17.81 3.11 15.22
C GLN A 27 -16.87 4.21 15.71
N THR A 28 -17.34 5.45 15.72
CA THR A 28 -16.55 6.58 16.24
C THR A 28 -17.38 7.42 17.19
N SER A 29 -16.72 8.03 18.18
CA SER A 29 -17.31 9.04 19.05
C SER A 29 -17.67 10.30 18.26
N ALA A 30 -18.58 11.13 18.82
CA ALA A 30 -19.04 12.36 18.18
C ALA A 30 -17.90 13.35 17.89
N ASP A 31 -16.84 13.35 18.72
CA ASP A 31 -15.66 14.18 18.55
C ASP A 31 -14.55 13.52 17.70
N GLN A 32 -14.83 12.33 17.14
CA GLN A 32 -13.92 11.54 16.30
C GLN A 32 -12.54 11.23 16.94
N ARG A 33 -12.49 11.19 18.28
CA ARG A 33 -11.26 10.86 19.01
C ARG A 33 -11.19 9.43 19.47
N VAL A 34 -12.33 8.75 19.59
CA VAL A 34 -12.39 7.34 19.98
C VAL A 34 -12.99 6.53 18.84
N TRP A 35 -12.25 5.53 18.39
CA TRP A 35 -12.65 4.64 17.31
C TRP A 35 -12.63 3.20 17.80
N LEU A 36 -13.77 2.55 17.70
CA LEU A 36 -13.94 1.14 18.01
C LEU A 36 -14.00 0.34 16.72
N PHE A 37 -13.12 -0.65 16.57
CA PHE A 37 -13.06 -1.56 15.44
C PHE A 37 -13.46 -2.96 15.88
N ASP A 38 -14.39 -3.58 15.17
CA ASP A 38 -14.73 -5.00 15.29
C ASP A 38 -13.95 -5.79 14.25
N LEU A 39 -13.10 -6.70 14.72
CA LEU A 39 -12.19 -7.46 13.85
C LEU A 39 -12.88 -8.73 13.32
N ARG A 40 -12.48 -9.14 12.12
CA ARG A 40 -12.91 -10.43 11.57
C ARG A 40 -12.46 -11.58 12.45
N ARG A 41 -13.31 -12.57 12.51
CA ARG A 41 -13.02 -13.86 13.16
C ARG A 41 -12.45 -14.83 12.14
N ASP A 42 -11.78 -15.87 12.62
CA ASP A 42 -11.25 -16.96 11.79
C ASP A 42 -10.23 -16.53 10.72
N VAL A 43 -9.55 -15.39 10.94
CA VAL A 43 -8.44 -14.94 10.10
C VAL A 43 -7.15 -15.60 10.59
N HIS A 44 -6.41 -16.18 9.65
CA HIS A 44 -5.12 -16.81 9.91
C HIS A 44 -4.02 -16.19 9.06
N PHE A 45 -2.85 -16.10 9.62
CA PHE A 45 -1.62 -15.83 8.86
C PHE A 45 -1.27 -17.04 7.99
N HIS A 46 -0.42 -16.84 6.99
CA HIS A 46 0.00 -17.89 6.05
C HIS A 46 0.66 -19.10 6.71
N ASP A 47 1.15 -18.95 7.93
CA ASP A 47 1.76 -20.01 8.75
C ASP A 47 0.80 -20.65 9.74
N GLY A 48 -0.50 -20.34 9.66
CA GLY A 48 -1.56 -20.89 10.47
C GLY A 48 -1.80 -20.21 11.83
N ARG A 49 -1.02 -19.18 12.19
CA ARG A 49 -1.27 -18.39 13.41
C ARG A 49 -2.52 -17.57 13.28
N THR A 50 -3.25 -17.40 14.36
CA THR A 50 -4.47 -16.58 14.40
C THR A 50 -4.13 -15.09 14.40
N PHE A 51 -4.99 -14.32 13.74
CA PHE A 51 -5.03 -12.87 13.82
C PHE A 51 -6.04 -12.46 14.90
N ASP A 52 -5.64 -11.53 15.77
CA ASP A 52 -6.47 -11.01 16.85
C ASP A 52 -6.13 -9.55 17.19
N ALA A 53 -6.85 -8.98 18.16
CA ALA A 53 -6.66 -7.61 18.63
C ALA A 53 -5.27 -7.37 19.25
N ALA A 54 -4.66 -8.39 19.86
CA ALA A 54 -3.31 -8.28 20.42
C ALA A 54 -2.25 -8.05 19.33
N VAL A 55 -2.42 -8.67 18.16
CA VAL A 55 -1.57 -8.43 16.98
C VAL A 55 -1.67 -6.97 16.53
N VAL A 56 -2.89 -6.42 16.43
CA VAL A 56 -3.12 -5.02 16.03
C VAL A 56 -2.42 -4.07 17.02
N ARG A 57 -2.68 -4.27 18.31
CA ARG A 57 -2.05 -3.48 19.37
C ARG A 57 -0.53 -3.51 19.26
N TRP A 58 0.05 -4.70 19.17
CA TRP A 58 1.50 -4.85 19.05
C TRP A 58 2.07 -4.13 17.80
N CYS A 59 1.41 -4.25 16.64
CA CYS A 59 1.85 -3.57 15.41
C CYS A 59 1.86 -2.05 15.57
N PHE A 60 0.82 -1.48 16.17
CA PHE A 60 0.68 -0.05 16.29
C PHE A 60 1.60 0.52 17.37
N GLU A 61 1.73 -0.15 18.52
CA GLU A 61 2.73 0.22 19.56
C GLU A 61 4.16 0.17 19.01
N ARG A 62 4.49 -0.86 18.20
CA ARG A 62 5.79 -0.93 17.52
C ARG A 62 5.98 0.22 16.53
N ALA A 63 4.95 0.59 15.78
CA ALA A 63 5.02 1.68 14.80
C ALA A 63 5.18 3.06 15.47
N GLN A 64 4.70 3.24 16.71
CA GLN A 64 4.88 4.46 17.51
C GLN A 64 6.32 4.67 18.00
N GLN A 65 7.14 3.61 18.07
CA GLN A 65 8.51 3.74 18.59
C GLN A 65 9.34 4.71 17.74
N ALA A 66 10.11 5.58 18.38
CA ALA A 66 10.88 6.64 17.73
C ALA A 66 11.85 6.15 16.63
N ASN A 67 12.34 4.92 16.77
CA ASN A 67 13.25 4.26 15.84
C ASN A 67 12.57 3.20 14.96
N SER A 68 11.25 3.20 14.86
CA SER A 68 10.52 2.18 14.11
C SER A 68 10.83 2.20 12.61
N GLY A 69 11.26 3.36 12.06
CA GLY A 69 11.41 3.57 10.62
C GLY A 69 10.08 3.53 9.85
N ASN A 70 8.94 3.47 10.55
CA ASN A 70 7.63 3.43 9.92
C ASN A 70 7.28 4.79 9.31
N LYS A 71 6.94 4.81 8.01
CA LYS A 71 6.60 6.04 7.27
C LYS A 71 5.33 6.73 7.80
N GLY A 72 4.42 5.98 8.42
CA GLY A 72 3.20 6.49 9.04
C GLY A 72 3.40 7.03 10.46
N GLN A 73 4.60 6.96 11.04
CA GLN A 73 4.85 7.32 12.43
C GLN A 73 4.29 8.70 12.78
N ASN A 74 4.65 9.73 12.04
CA ASN A 74 4.21 11.10 12.31
C ASN A 74 2.77 11.38 11.83
N ALA A 75 2.31 10.70 10.79
CA ALA A 75 1.01 10.98 10.17
C ALA A 75 -0.15 10.25 10.85
N LEU A 76 0.08 9.06 11.38
CA LEU A 76 -0.93 8.22 12.01
C LEU A 76 -0.55 7.87 13.46
N PHE A 77 0.56 7.17 13.63
CA PHE A 77 0.86 6.52 14.91
C PHE A 77 1.22 7.52 16.02
N ALA A 78 1.77 8.69 15.72
CA ALA A 78 1.98 9.75 16.71
C ALA A 78 0.67 10.37 17.23
N ASN A 79 -0.44 10.23 16.51
CA ASN A 79 -1.74 10.70 16.96
C ASN A 79 -2.48 9.70 17.85
N LEU A 80 -1.99 8.46 17.99
CA LEU A 80 -2.58 7.46 18.88
C LEU A 80 -2.16 7.75 20.33
N ALA A 81 -3.14 8.11 21.16
CA ALA A 81 -2.95 8.36 22.59
C ALA A 81 -2.96 7.06 23.40
N ALA A 82 -3.86 6.12 23.05
CA ALA A 82 -3.96 4.81 23.67
C ALA A 82 -4.57 3.78 22.70
N ILE A 83 -4.26 2.51 22.94
CA ILE A 83 -4.80 1.38 22.20
C ILE A 83 -5.31 0.38 23.22
N GLU A 84 -6.60 0.09 23.19
CA GLU A 84 -7.24 -0.89 24.08
C GLU A 84 -7.70 -2.10 23.28
N THR A 85 -7.63 -3.26 23.90
CA THR A 85 -8.09 -4.54 23.32
C THR A 85 -8.92 -5.25 24.39
N PRO A 86 -10.18 -4.82 24.58
CA PRO A 86 -11.03 -5.35 25.66
C PRO A 86 -11.33 -6.83 25.50
N ASP A 87 -11.28 -7.33 24.27
CA ASP A 87 -11.37 -8.76 23.94
C ASP A 87 -10.52 -9.08 22.71
N THR A 88 -10.56 -10.33 22.23
CA THR A 88 -9.74 -10.82 21.12
C THR A 88 -10.11 -10.24 19.75
N HIS A 89 -11.28 -9.60 19.62
CA HIS A 89 -11.78 -9.11 18.32
C HIS A 89 -12.16 -7.63 18.33
N THR A 90 -11.94 -6.94 19.44
CA THR A 90 -12.24 -5.51 19.56
C THR A 90 -10.95 -4.71 19.78
N VAL A 91 -10.77 -3.68 18.97
CA VAL A 91 -9.69 -2.68 19.14
C VAL A 91 -10.31 -1.32 19.32
N VAL A 92 -9.90 -0.61 20.37
CA VAL A 92 -10.30 0.78 20.58
C VAL A 92 -9.06 1.66 20.45
N LEU A 93 -9.12 2.60 19.52
CA LEU A 93 -8.08 3.60 19.31
C LEU A 93 -8.52 4.94 19.90
N HIS A 94 -7.72 5.48 20.81
CA HIS A 94 -7.88 6.83 21.34
C HIS A 94 -6.88 7.76 20.64
N LEU A 95 -7.35 8.91 20.15
CA LEU A 95 -6.53 9.88 19.42
C LEU A 95 -6.29 11.13 20.26
N HIS A 96 -5.10 11.70 20.14
CA HIS A 96 -4.81 13.03 20.71
C HIS A 96 -5.65 14.13 20.07
N HIS A 97 -5.87 14.03 18.74
CA HIS A 97 -6.65 14.98 17.94
C HIS A 97 -7.58 14.23 16.98
N PRO A 98 -8.76 14.78 16.63
CA PRO A 98 -9.62 14.21 15.59
C PRO A 98 -8.86 14.00 14.28
N ASP A 99 -9.01 12.84 13.66
CA ASP A 99 -8.44 12.53 12.35
C ASP A 99 -9.52 12.01 11.38
N PRO A 100 -10.11 12.87 10.54
CA PRO A 100 -11.12 12.46 9.58
C PRO A 100 -10.58 11.52 8.49
N GLN A 101 -9.26 11.40 8.36
CA GLN A 101 -8.59 10.50 7.41
C GLN A 101 -8.12 9.19 8.05
N LEU A 102 -8.47 8.93 9.31
CA LEU A 102 -7.98 7.75 10.04
C LEU A 102 -8.20 6.45 9.25
N LEU A 103 -9.41 6.24 8.74
CA LEU A 103 -9.74 5.03 7.97
C LEU A 103 -8.90 4.89 6.71
N PHE A 104 -8.65 5.99 6.01
CA PHE A 104 -7.78 5.99 4.84
C PHE A 104 -6.33 5.63 5.24
N ARG A 105 -5.80 6.26 6.30
CA ARG A 105 -4.45 5.98 6.80
C ARG A 105 -4.26 4.55 7.26
N LEU A 106 -5.29 3.93 7.84
CA LEU A 106 -5.29 2.52 8.24
C LEU A 106 -5.31 1.55 7.05
N GLY A 107 -5.67 2.02 5.85
CA GLY A 107 -5.60 1.28 4.60
C GLY A 107 -4.28 1.43 3.84
N GLU A 108 -3.36 2.29 4.30
CA GLU A 108 -2.09 2.50 3.63
C GLU A 108 -1.05 1.42 3.96
N SER A 109 -0.04 1.27 3.11
CA SER A 109 0.98 0.21 3.21
C SER A 109 1.83 0.26 4.48
N TYR A 110 1.88 1.38 5.17
CA TYR A 110 2.60 1.51 6.45
C TYR A 110 1.77 1.06 7.66
N ALA A 111 0.46 0.80 7.48
CA ALA A 111 -0.45 0.31 8.52
C ALA A 111 -0.78 -1.18 8.38
N VAL A 112 0.00 -1.92 7.59
CA VAL A 112 -0.17 -3.38 7.46
C VAL A 112 0.16 -4.11 8.76
N LEU A 113 -0.55 -5.20 8.99
CA LEU A 113 -0.44 -5.97 10.21
C LEU A 113 0.50 -7.17 10.02
N LEU A 114 1.45 -7.29 10.94
CA LEU A 114 2.47 -8.34 10.98
C LEU A 114 2.32 -9.13 12.26
N HIS A 115 2.48 -10.45 12.20
CA HIS A 115 2.50 -11.23 13.43
C HIS A 115 3.82 -10.99 14.19
N PRO A 116 3.80 -10.76 15.53
CA PRO A 116 5.00 -10.45 16.32
C PRO A 116 6.17 -11.41 16.11
N LYS A 117 5.87 -12.72 16.03
CA LYS A 117 6.89 -13.76 15.88
C LYS A 117 7.56 -13.82 14.49
N THR A 118 6.97 -13.20 13.47
CA THR A 118 7.48 -13.22 12.07
C THR A 118 7.88 -11.86 11.56
N ALA A 119 7.64 -10.80 12.34
CA ALA A 119 7.92 -9.43 11.92
C ALA A 119 9.41 -9.16 11.66
N ALA A 120 10.32 -9.82 12.37
CA ALA A 120 11.77 -9.67 12.17
C ALA A 120 12.24 -10.19 10.81
N THR A 121 11.57 -11.19 10.26
CA THR A 121 11.91 -11.82 8.97
C THR A 121 11.04 -11.34 7.82
N ALA A 122 10.11 -10.42 8.05
CA ALA A 122 9.12 -9.98 7.05
C ALA A 122 9.73 -9.38 5.76
N SER A 123 10.98 -8.87 5.83
CA SER A 123 11.70 -8.36 4.67
C SER A 123 12.28 -9.44 3.75
N THR A 124 12.39 -10.69 4.22
CA THR A 124 12.97 -11.82 3.47
C THR A 124 11.98 -12.98 3.32
N LEU A 125 11.18 -13.21 4.34
CA LEU A 125 10.13 -14.22 4.38
C LEU A 125 8.82 -13.55 4.86
N PRO A 126 8.09 -12.87 3.96
CA PRO A 126 6.86 -12.16 4.31
C PRO A 126 5.74 -13.17 4.60
N ILE A 127 5.20 -13.08 5.82
CA ILE A 127 4.05 -13.85 6.29
C ILE A 127 2.96 -12.86 6.69
N GLY A 128 1.85 -12.88 6.00
CA GLY A 128 0.69 -12.00 6.20
C GLY A 128 -0.61 -12.79 6.27
N THR A 129 -1.73 -12.08 6.15
CA THR A 129 -3.09 -12.61 6.18
C THR A 129 -3.76 -12.59 4.81
N GLY A 130 -3.07 -12.05 3.79
CA GLY A 130 -3.62 -11.77 2.48
C GLY A 130 -3.88 -13.00 1.61
N PRO A 131 -4.54 -12.79 0.44
CA PRO A 131 -4.96 -13.87 -0.46
C PRO A 131 -3.83 -14.65 -1.12
N TYR A 132 -2.62 -14.11 -1.10
CA TYR A 132 -1.43 -14.77 -1.63
C TYR A 132 -0.35 -14.90 -0.56
N ARG A 133 0.30 -16.06 -0.52
CA ARG A 133 1.49 -16.31 0.28
C ARG A 133 2.77 -16.20 -0.56
N PHE A 134 3.84 -15.81 0.08
CA PHE A 134 5.17 -15.78 -0.49
C PHE A 134 5.64 -17.20 -0.84
N GLU A 135 6.18 -17.37 -2.03
CA GLU A 135 6.80 -18.62 -2.48
C GLU A 135 8.32 -18.47 -2.54
N ARG A 136 8.80 -17.52 -3.37
CA ARG A 136 10.24 -17.28 -3.54
C ARG A 136 10.52 -15.89 -4.09
N TRP A 137 11.72 -15.40 -3.86
CA TRP A 137 12.21 -14.13 -4.37
C TRP A 137 13.66 -14.23 -4.84
N GLN A 138 13.89 -13.98 -6.13
CA GLN A 138 15.20 -13.72 -6.70
C GLN A 138 15.39 -12.21 -6.79
N ARG A 139 16.16 -11.64 -5.85
CA ARG A 139 16.33 -10.18 -5.75
C ARG A 139 16.82 -9.59 -7.05
N GLY A 140 16.17 -8.49 -7.48
CA GLY A 140 16.46 -7.82 -8.74
C GLY A 140 15.91 -8.51 -9.99
N GLN A 141 15.32 -9.70 -9.89
CA GLN A 141 14.80 -10.47 -11.02
C GLN A 141 13.29 -10.70 -10.92
N ASN A 142 12.85 -11.49 -9.95
CA ASN A 142 11.46 -11.86 -9.84
C ASN A 142 11.03 -12.19 -8.41
N LEU A 143 9.72 -12.06 -8.18
CA LEU A 143 9.02 -12.47 -6.96
C LEU A 143 7.85 -13.37 -7.35
N HIS A 144 7.71 -14.51 -6.69
CA HIS A 144 6.64 -15.46 -6.90
C HIS A 144 5.73 -15.54 -5.69
N LEU A 145 4.44 -15.49 -5.95
CA LEU A 145 3.39 -15.63 -4.95
C LEU A 145 2.47 -16.79 -5.36
N GLU A 146 2.00 -17.52 -4.38
CA GLU A 146 1.01 -18.59 -4.53
C GLU A 146 -0.28 -18.23 -3.80
N ARG A 147 -1.43 -18.57 -4.38
CA ARG A 147 -2.73 -18.40 -3.73
C ARG A 147 -2.77 -19.12 -2.40
N PHE A 148 -3.17 -18.42 -1.36
CA PHE A 148 -3.35 -19.00 -0.03
C PHE A 148 -4.70 -19.69 0.07
N ALA A 149 -4.71 -21.01 0.22
CA ALA A 149 -5.94 -21.80 0.30
C ALA A 149 -6.75 -21.52 1.56
N GLY A 150 -6.09 -21.08 2.65
CA GLY A 150 -6.72 -20.71 3.92
C GLY A 150 -7.14 -19.24 4.01
N TYR A 151 -7.22 -18.53 2.89
CA TYR A 151 -7.64 -17.13 2.90
C TYR A 151 -9.08 -16.96 3.39
N TRP A 152 -9.30 -16.05 4.30
CA TRP A 152 -10.58 -15.78 4.95
C TRP A 152 -11.64 -15.15 4.02
N GLY A 153 -11.21 -14.51 2.94
CA GLY A 153 -12.08 -13.85 1.96
C GLY A 153 -12.32 -14.69 0.71
N ALA A 154 -12.80 -14.05 -0.34
CA ALA A 154 -13.01 -14.72 -1.63
C ALA A 154 -11.67 -15.16 -2.22
N ALA A 155 -11.56 -16.44 -2.57
CA ALA A 155 -10.34 -16.99 -3.15
C ALA A 155 -10.04 -16.35 -4.52
N PRO A 156 -8.81 -15.85 -4.75
CA PRO A 156 -8.42 -15.36 -6.07
C PRO A 156 -8.50 -16.45 -7.14
N THR A 157 -8.82 -16.07 -8.37
CA THR A 157 -8.86 -17.01 -9.49
C THR A 157 -7.46 -17.47 -9.90
N ILE A 158 -6.49 -16.54 -9.90
CA ILE A 158 -5.10 -16.81 -10.28
C ILE A 158 -4.42 -17.63 -9.16
N LYS A 159 -3.85 -18.77 -9.52
CA LYS A 159 -3.17 -19.66 -8.55
C LYS A 159 -1.74 -19.21 -8.23
N HIS A 160 -1.01 -18.77 -9.25
CA HIS A 160 0.38 -18.33 -9.12
C HIS A 160 0.55 -16.96 -9.78
N ALA A 161 1.19 -16.03 -9.12
CA ALA A 161 1.51 -14.70 -9.64
C ALA A 161 3.02 -14.48 -9.59
N SER A 162 3.61 -14.15 -10.73
CA SER A 162 5.03 -13.86 -10.87
C SER A 162 5.23 -12.40 -11.22
N PHE A 163 6.00 -11.68 -10.42
CA PHE A 163 6.37 -10.29 -10.65
C PHE A 163 7.80 -10.24 -11.18
N HIS A 164 7.98 -9.75 -12.39
CA HIS A 164 9.29 -9.57 -13.03
C HIS A 164 9.74 -8.12 -12.84
N PHE A 165 10.96 -7.92 -12.36
CA PHE A 165 11.56 -6.60 -12.19
C PHE A 165 12.45 -6.32 -13.40
N LEU A 166 11.99 -5.47 -14.31
CA LEU A 166 12.71 -5.07 -15.50
C LEU A 166 13.19 -3.63 -15.35
N ASP A 167 14.46 -3.37 -15.66
CA ASP A 167 14.92 -2.01 -15.82
C ASP A 167 14.47 -1.41 -17.18
N ALA A 168 14.73 -0.11 -17.41
CA ALA A 168 14.29 0.57 -18.62
C ALA A 168 14.88 -0.07 -19.89
N THR A 169 16.14 -0.51 -19.86
CA THR A 169 16.84 -1.13 -21.00
C THR A 169 16.27 -2.50 -21.29
N GLN A 170 16.06 -3.32 -20.27
CA GLN A 170 15.44 -4.63 -20.39
C GLN A 170 14.01 -4.52 -20.93
N LEU A 171 13.25 -3.51 -20.49
CA LEU A 171 11.91 -3.26 -20.98
C LEU A 171 11.89 -2.84 -22.46
N GLU A 172 12.83 -2.01 -22.89
CA GLU A 172 12.96 -1.57 -24.29
C GLU A 172 13.37 -2.72 -25.23
N GLN A 173 14.17 -3.65 -24.74
CA GLN A 173 14.64 -4.81 -25.50
C GLN A 173 13.69 -6.00 -25.42
N LYS A 174 12.64 -5.92 -24.58
CA LYS A 174 11.72 -7.00 -24.37
C LYS A 174 10.91 -7.29 -25.65
N ASP A 175 10.99 -8.50 -26.12
CA ASP A 175 10.08 -9.01 -27.14
C ASP A 175 8.75 -9.38 -26.47
N PHE A 176 7.74 -8.55 -26.68
CA PHE A 176 6.40 -8.77 -26.14
C PHE A 176 5.64 -9.89 -26.86
N ALA A 177 6.16 -10.38 -27.99
CA ALA A 177 5.56 -11.50 -28.70
C ALA A 177 5.86 -12.87 -28.07
N ASP A 178 6.80 -12.94 -27.11
CA ASP A 178 7.18 -14.19 -26.42
C ASP A 178 6.15 -14.67 -25.38
N ASN A 179 5.07 -13.90 -25.14
CA ASN A 179 4.02 -14.20 -24.18
C ASN A 179 4.52 -14.48 -22.75
N SER A 180 5.70 -13.99 -22.39
CA SER A 180 6.28 -14.22 -21.05
C SER A 180 5.72 -13.30 -19.96
N ILE A 181 4.98 -12.26 -20.35
CA ILE A 181 4.38 -11.27 -19.44
C ILE A 181 2.91 -11.06 -19.84
N ASP A 182 2.01 -11.33 -18.90
CA ASP A 182 0.57 -11.18 -19.08
C ASP A 182 0.07 -9.76 -18.80
N LEU A 183 0.76 -9.01 -17.93
CA LEU A 183 0.31 -7.70 -17.45
C LEU A 183 1.48 -6.74 -17.21
N PHE A 184 1.39 -5.55 -17.79
CA PHE A 184 2.31 -4.44 -17.57
C PHE A 184 1.65 -3.31 -16.82
N PHE A 185 2.38 -2.70 -15.88
CA PHE A 185 1.98 -1.50 -15.16
C PHE A 185 2.91 -0.33 -15.49
N ASN A 186 2.34 0.87 -15.63
CA ASN A 186 3.08 2.14 -15.70
C ASN A 186 4.24 2.16 -16.71
N PHE A 187 3.99 1.71 -17.93
CA PHE A 187 4.99 1.78 -18.99
C PHE A 187 5.06 3.18 -19.61
N ALA A 188 6.23 3.53 -20.14
CA ALA A 188 6.44 4.81 -20.81
C ALA A 188 5.56 4.95 -22.06
N SER A 189 5.03 6.15 -22.32
CA SER A 189 4.14 6.44 -23.46
C SER A 189 4.73 6.02 -24.82
N ARG A 190 6.06 6.05 -24.99
CA ARG A 190 6.75 5.60 -26.20
C ARG A 190 6.54 4.12 -26.54
N LEU A 191 6.20 3.28 -25.57
CA LEU A 191 5.91 1.86 -25.77
C LEU A 191 4.44 1.59 -26.10
N LEU A 192 3.59 2.60 -25.99
CA LEU A 192 2.16 2.47 -26.17
C LEU A 192 1.78 2.06 -27.58
N GLU A 193 2.26 2.78 -28.60
CA GLU A 193 1.91 2.53 -29.99
C GLU A 193 2.42 1.18 -30.52
N PRO A 194 3.67 0.75 -30.25
CA PRO A 194 4.10 -0.60 -30.59
C PRO A 194 3.21 -1.70 -29.99
N LEU A 195 2.80 -1.56 -28.72
CA LEU A 195 1.94 -2.54 -28.06
C LEU A 195 0.52 -2.56 -28.64
N ARG A 196 -0.02 -1.40 -29.00
CA ARG A 196 -1.35 -1.30 -29.64
C ARG A 196 -1.38 -1.93 -31.03
N THR A 197 -0.33 -1.71 -31.82
CA THR A 197 -0.24 -2.16 -33.21
C THR A 197 0.01 -3.66 -33.31
N GLN A 198 0.67 -4.28 -32.35
CA GLN A 198 0.91 -5.72 -32.33
C GLN A 198 -0.37 -6.55 -32.10
N GLY A 199 -1.43 -5.94 -31.54
CA GLY A 199 -2.72 -6.60 -31.32
C GLY A 199 -2.72 -7.75 -30.28
N ALA A 200 -1.57 -8.05 -29.69
CA ALA A 200 -1.41 -9.11 -28.69
C ALA A 200 -1.86 -8.66 -27.29
N TYR A 201 -1.93 -7.34 -27.04
CA TYR A 201 -2.25 -6.76 -25.74
C TYR A 201 -3.45 -5.82 -25.81
N GLN A 202 -4.26 -5.85 -24.76
CA GLN A 202 -5.27 -4.84 -24.52
C GLN A 202 -4.63 -3.69 -23.73
N VAL A 203 -4.62 -2.49 -24.30
CA VAL A 203 -4.13 -1.28 -23.60
C VAL A 203 -5.29 -0.62 -22.87
N LEU A 204 -5.17 -0.52 -21.54
CA LEU A 204 -6.13 0.16 -20.68
C LEU A 204 -5.52 1.48 -20.19
N ILE A 205 -6.20 2.58 -20.49
CA ILE A 205 -5.84 3.93 -20.03
C ILE A 205 -6.94 4.37 -19.07
N GLY A 206 -6.56 4.68 -17.84
CA GLY A 206 -7.48 5.14 -16.81
C GLY A 206 -6.98 6.39 -16.09
N PRO A 207 -7.86 7.11 -15.40
CA PRO A 207 -7.46 8.23 -14.57
C PRO A 207 -6.55 7.76 -13.43
N SER A 208 -5.56 8.58 -13.09
CA SER A 208 -4.63 8.34 -12.00
C SER A 208 -4.69 9.50 -11.01
N SER A 209 -4.48 9.22 -9.72
CA SER A 209 -4.25 10.25 -8.71
C SER A 209 -2.80 10.78 -8.72
N ALA A 210 -1.94 10.23 -9.57
CA ALA A 210 -0.57 10.70 -9.72
C ALA A 210 -0.54 12.14 -10.25
N LYS A 211 0.41 12.94 -9.73
CA LYS A 211 0.62 14.33 -10.15
C LYS A 211 2.08 14.52 -10.53
N GLY A 212 2.32 15.16 -11.66
CA GLY A 212 3.63 15.69 -11.99
C GLY A 212 3.92 16.90 -11.09
N LEU A 213 5.06 16.88 -10.41
CA LEU A 213 5.47 17.94 -9.50
C LEU A 213 6.86 18.45 -9.87
N LEU A 214 7.02 19.77 -9.95
CA LEU A 214 8.31 20.44 -9.92
C LEU A 214 8.55 20.94 -8.49
N ALA A 215 9.46 20.30 -7.77
CA ALA A 215 9.79 20.68 -6.40
C ALA A 215 11.03 21.58 -6.37
N PHE A 216 10.95 22.72 -5.67
CA PHE A 216 12.09 23.63 -5.46
C PHE A 216 12.80 23.30 -4.15
N ASN A 217 14.12 23.10 -4.23
CA ASN A 217 14.93 22.94 -3.02
C ASN A 217 15.17 24.32 -2.35
N HIS A 218 14.36 24.66 -1.37
CA HIS A 218 14.44 25.92 -0.62
C HIS A 218 15.75 26.12 0.18
N ARG A 219 16.62 25.12 0.27
CA ARG A 219 17.97 25.27 0.87
C ARG A 219 18.94 25.98 -0.07
N LEU A 220 18.66 25.99 -1.37
CA LEU A 220 19.46 26.72 -2.34
C LEU A 220 19.11 28.22 -2.29
N PRO A 221 20.11 29.14 -2.19
CA PRO A 221 19.87 30.59 -2.07
C PRO A 221 18.93 31.14 -3.16
N LEU A 222 19.08 30.67 -4.39
CA LEU A 222 18.23 31.05 -5.52
C LEU A 222 16.75 30.83 -5.24
N PHE A 223 16.39 29.69 -4.59
CA PHE A 223 15.00 29.32 -4.34
C PHE A 223 14.48 29.78 -2.97
N GLN A 224 15.29 30.49 -2.18
CA GLN A 224 14.81 31.16 -0.97
C GLN A 224 13.95 32.37 -1.32
N ASP A 225 14.27 33.08 -2.42
CA ASP A 225 13.47 34.21 -2.90
C ASP A 225 12.15 33.72 -3.50
N ILE A 226 11.03 34.17 -2.90
CA ILE A 226 9.68 33.83 -3.37
C ILE A 226 9.43 34.29 -4.79
N ARG A 227 10.02 35.43 -5.21
CA ARG A 227 9.84 35.98 -6.55
C ARG A 227 10.38 35.05 -7.65
N VAL A 228 11.50 34.39 -7.37
CA VAL A 228 12.09 33.40 -8.29
C VAL A 228 11.16 32.21 -8.44
N ARG A 229 10.61 31.69 -7.35
CA ARG A 229 9.67 30.55 -7.40
C ARG A 229 8.37 30.91 -8.14
N GLN A 230 7.85 32.11 -7.91
CA GLN A 230 6.67 32.63 -8.63
C GLN A 230 6.94 32.80 -10.11
N ALA A 231 8.10 33.39 -10.49
CA ALA A 231 8.48 33.55 -11.89
C ALA A 231 8.56 32.20 -12.63
N LEU A 232 9.17 31.19 -12.02
CA LEU A 232 9.21 29.83 -12.57
C LEU A 232 7.82 29.21 -12.70
N THR A 233 6.93 29.44 -11.73
CA THR A 233 5.54 28.94 -11.79
C THR A 233 4.77 29.58 -12.93
N HIS A 234 5.00 30.86 -13.22
CA HIS A 234 4.38 31.58 -14.35
C HIS A 234 5.00 31.21 -15.71
N ALA A 235 6.27 30.81 -15.74
CA ALA A 235 6.96 30.43 -16.97
C ALA A 235 6.56 29.04 -17.51
N ILE A 236 5.91 28.21 -16.69
CA ILE A 236 5.50 26.87 -17.09
C ILE A 236 4.12 26.93 -17.74
N ASP A 237 4.08 26.60 -19.03
CA ASP A 237 2.82 26.32 -19.73
C ASP A 237 2.31 24.93 -19.31
N ARG A 238 1.30 24.92 -18.45
CA ARG A 238 0.75 23.66 -17.90
C ARG A 238 -0.03 22.87 -18.95
N GLU A 239 -0.64 23.55 -19.92
CA GLU A 239 -1.41 22.90 -20.98
C GLU A 239 -0.48 22.16 -21.93
N GLN A 240 0.60 22.80 -22.37
CA GLN A 240 1.64 22.13 -23.17
C GLN A 240 2.34 20.98 -22.46
N PHE A 241 2.43 21.03 -21.12
CA PHE A 241 3.06 19.95 -20.36
C PHE A 241 2.16 18.71 -20.24
N ILE A 242 0.83 18.85 -20.37
CA ILE A 242 -0.15 17.75 -20.23
C ILE A 242 -0.38 17.04 -21.57
N HIS A 243 -0.13 17.69 -22.69
CA HIS A 243 -0.29 17.18 -24.05
C HIS A 243 1.06 16.75 -24.63
#